data_166ac704a6fc0045f6692d6c44df6902
#
_entry.id   166ac704a6fc0045f6692d6c44df6902
#
_cell.length_a   1.000
_cell.length_b   1.000
_cell.length_c   1.000
_cell.angle_alpha   90.00
_cell.angle_beta   90.00
_cell.angle_gamma   90.00
#
_symmetry.space_group_name_H-M   'P 1'
#
loop_
_entity.id
_entity.type
_entity.pdbx_description
1 polymer ?
#
loop_
_entity_poly.entity_id
_entity_poly.type
_entity_poly.pdbx_seq_one_letter_code
_entity_poly.pdbx_strand_id
1 'polypeptide(L)'
;MIKRIPRIFAVGVLTSYMFTLGACFTERENTNTVDAHVRIEKADVVTTGSAVDICTIKEKQTVKEKKKVYTTGWTITSVNVRKDPSINSDILETYSFNKKVKHTKHNKKWVEIKFRGKTAYMAKKYISKKKLRYKEYDAPKTSGFKSYMSYKCITSTSSPQYKLQKNKAYTGKYGIRQVDGRYCVAIGSHFTSKIGTLFDLVLENGIVIPCILSDQKADEDTDSRNIVTNDNGCLSEFIVDQDTLSKSAKQQGDISYCTKKWNSPVDSIRIYK
;
A
#
# COMPACT_ATOMS: atom_id res chain seq x y z
N MET A 1 -41.76 -44.99 -8.61
CA MET A 1 -42.76 -43.91 -8.45
C MET A 1 -42.03 -42.62 -8.12
N ILE A 2 -41.89 -41.75 -9.11
CA ILE A 2 -41.17 -40.48 -8.99
C ILE A 2 -42.20 -39.39 -8.82
N LYS A 3 -42.21 -38.70 -7.67
CA LYS A 3 -43.05 -37.53 -7.47
C LYS A 3 -42.29 -36.28 -7.87
N ARG A 4 -42.79 -35.61 -8.91
CA ARG A 4 -42.36 -34.24 -9.33
C ARG A 4 -43.03 -33.21 -8.45
N ILE A 5 -42.27 -32.22 -7.99
CA ILE A 5 -42.76 -31.01 -7.32
C ILE A 5 -42.66 -29.85 -8.31
N PRO A 6 -43.69 -28.98 -8.42
CA PRO A 6 -43.74 -27.94 -9.46
C PRO A 6 -42.93 -26.67 -9.11
N ARG A 7 -42.43 -26.06 -10.17
CA ARG A 7 -41.77 -24.74 -10.15
C ARG A 7 -42.82 -23.64 -9.99
N ILE A 8 -42.65 -22.78 -9.03
CA ILE A 8 -43.39 -21.52 -8.90
C ILE A 8 -42.51 -20.42 -9.47
N PHE A 9 -42.97 -19.75 -10.53
CA PHE A 9 -42.42 -18.49 -11.03
C PHE A 9 -43.04 -17.35 -10.22
N ALA A 10 -42.19 -16.54 -9.58
CA ALA A 10 -42.59 -15.23 -9.03
C ALA A 10 -42.04 -14.13 -9.94
N VAL A 11 -42.99 -13.47 -10.59
CA VAL A 11 -42.75 -12.22 -11.34
C VAL A 11 -42.75 -11.09 -10.33
N GLY A 12 -41.65 -10.44 -10.17
CA GLY A 12 -41.49 -9.24 -9.31
C GLY A 12 -41.38 -7.98 -10.18
N VAL A 13 -42.35 -7.09 -9.98
CA VAL A 13 -42.52 -5.83 -10.68
C VAL A 13 -41.43 -4.83 -10.28
N LEU A 14 -40.78 -4.23 -11.28
CA LEU A 14 -39.91 -3.04 -11.12
C LEU A 14 -40.80 -1.81 -10.83
N THR A 15 -40.60 -1.19 -9.69
CA THR A 15 -41.03 0.19 -9.47
C THR A 15 -39.83 1.09 -9.34
N SER A 16 -39.66 1.92 -10.34
CA SER A 16 -38.70 3.02 -10.42
C SER A 16 -39.16 4.14 -9.48
N TYR A 17 -38.33 4.51 -8.49
CA TYR A 17 -38.47 5.76 -7.75
C TYR A 17 -37.28 6.66 -8.06
N MET A 18 -37.57 7.68 -8.87
CA MET A 18 -36.71 8.86 -9.02
C MET A 18 -36.86 9.72 -7.77
N PHE A 19 -35.82 9.91 -6.99
CA PHE A 19 -35.72 11.01 -6.03
C PHE A 19 -34.69 12.01 -6.54
N THR A 20 -35.19 13.12 -7.05
CA THR A 20 -34.45 14.36 -7.25
C THR A 20 -34.35 15.08 -5.90
N LEU A 21 -33.15 15.11 -5.31
CA LEU A 21 -32.85 16.01 -4.21
C LEU A 21 -31.77 16.98 -4.70
N GLY A 22 -32.22 18.21 -4.99
CA GLY A 22 -31.32 19.34 -5.19
C GLY A 22 -30.68 19.72 -3.86
N ALA A 23 -29.39 19.54 -3.76
CA ALA A 23 -28.56 20.10 -2.70
C ALA A 23 -27.85 21.33 -3.25
N CYS A 24 -28.29 22.49 -2.80
CA CYS A 24 -27.61 23.76 -3.01
C CYS A 24 -26.32 23.77 -2.18
N PHE A 25 -25.17 23.63 -2.83
CA PHE A 25 -23.87 23.83 -2.19
C PHE A 25 -23.49 25.30 -2.33
N THR A 26 -23.55 26.04 -1.23
CA THR A 26 -22.88 27.33 -1.10
C THR A 26 -21.38 27.10 -1.01
N GLU A 27 -20.67 27.51 -2.04
CA GLU A 27 -19.21 27.63 -2.02
C GLU A 27 -18.80 28.67 -0.96
N ARG A 28 -18.11 28.23 0.09
CA ARG A 28 -17.31 29.10 0.94
C ARG A 28 -15.91 29.17 0.34
N GLU A 29 -15.64 30.24 -0.36
CA GLU A 29 -14.27 30.65 -0.69
C GLU A 29 -13.51 30.93 0.62
N ASN A 30 -12.49 30.11 0.87
CA ASN A 30 -11.54 30.33 1.98
C ASN A 30 -10.28 30.94 1.38
N THR A 31 -10.32 32.27 1.22
CA THR A 31 -9.17 33.08 0.82
C THR A 31 -8.23 33.20 2.02
N ASN A 32 -7.22 32.32 2.10
CA ASN A 32 -6.06 32.56 2.95
C ASN A 32 -5.12 33.53 2.22
N THR A 33 -5.31 34.79 2.43
CA THR A 33 -4.35 35.85 2.12
C THR A 33 -3.14 35.68 3.03
N VAL A 34 -2.00 35.35 2.44
CA VAL A 34 -0.70 35.39 3.11
C VAL A 34 -0.22 36.84 3.03
N ASP A 35 -0.29 37.57 4.15
CA ASP A 35 0.30 38.89 4.28
C ASP A 35 1.80 38.83 4.08
N ALA A 36 2.28 39.30 2.93
CA ALA A 36 3.64 39.59 2.69
C ALA A 36 3.85 41.08 3.07
N HIS A 37 4.40 41.36 4.26
CA HIS A 37 4.88 42.69 4.62
C HIS A 37 6.00 43.10 3.66
N VAL A 38 5.65 43.96 2.72
CA VAL A 38 6.64 44.72 1.90
C VAL A 38 7.02 45.94 2.67
N ARG A 39 8.27 46.01 3.16
CA ARG A 39 8.87 47.21 3.70
C ARG A 39 9.28 48.09 2.51
N ILE A 40 8.57 49.20 2.31
CA ILE A 40 8.94 50.24 1.34
C ILE A 40 9.88 51.23 2.08
N GLU A 41 11.15 51.26 1.70
CA GLU A 41 12.04 52.35 2.06
C GLU A 41 11.75 53.54 1.15
N LYS A 42 11.48 54.69 1.77
CA LYS A 42 11.25 55.95 1.07
C LYS A 42 12.56 56.42 0.44
N ALA A 43 12.59 56.56 -0.86
CA ALA A 43 13.61 57.33 -1.56
C ALA A 43 13.11 58.76 -1.72
N ASP A 44 13.97 59.73 -1.32
CA ASP A 44 13.71 61.15 -1.41
C ASP A 44 13.61 61.60 -2.88
N VAL A 45 12.51 62.26 -3.23
CA VAL A 45 12.28 62.83 -4.55
C VAL A 45 12.84 64.29 -4.54
N VAL A 46 13.93 64.49 -5.27
CA VAL A 46 14.36 65.84 -5.64
C VAL A 46 13.69 66.20 -6.95
N THR A 47 12.81 67.22 -6.90
CA THR A 47 12.13 67.79 -8.06
C THR A 47 13.01 68.86 -8.74
N THR A 48 13.53 68.59 -9.93
CA THR A 48 13.89 69.67 -10.88
C THR A 48 13.27 69.35 -12.23
N GLY A 49 12.51 70.29 -12.75
CA GLY A 49 11.67 70.10 -13.92
C GLY A 49 12.46 69.93 -15.23
N SER A 50 11.99 69.05 -16.04
CA SER A 50 11.95 69.04 -17.50
C SER A 50 11.27 67.79 -17.96
N ALA A 51 10.42 67.87 -18.99
CA ALA A 51 9.70 66.78 -19.59
C ALA A 51 10.68 65.68 -20.02
N VAL A 52 10.56 64.52 -19.42
CA VAL A 52 11.31 63.33 -19.80
C VAL A 52 10.30 62.21 -20.06
N ASP A 53 10.38 61.62 -21.28
CA ASP A 53 9.67 60.43 -21.68
C ASP A 53 9.68 59.37 -20.60
N ILE A 54 8.49 58.91 -20.22
CA ILE A 54 8.34 57.79 -19.34
C ILE A 54 8.67 56.52 -20.12
N CYS A 55 9.97 56.20 -20.17
CA CYS A 55 10.42 54.87 -20.55
C CYS A 55 10.02 53.87 -19.47
N THR A 56 9.03 53.06 -19.76
CA THR A 56 8.55 52.00 -18.84
C THR A 56 9.66 50.97 -18.66
N ILE A 57 10.48 51.13 -17.63
CA ILE A 57 11.45 50.09 -17.22
C ILE A 57 10.64 48.92 -16.64
N LYS A 58 10.37 47.91 -17.47
CA LYS A 58 9.92 46.60 -16.98
C LYS A 58 11.09 45.95 -16.25
N GLU A 59 11.19 46.16 -14.95
CA GLU A 59 12.07 45.35 -14.10
C GLU A 59 11.67 43.87 -14.25
N LYS A 60 12.53 43.14 -14.92
CA LYS A 60 12.46 41.69 -14.95
C LYS A 60 12.90 41.20 -13.56
N GLN A 61 11.93 41.03 -12.64
CA GLN A 61 12.18 40.32 -11.38
C GLN A 61 12.58 38.89 -11.70
N THR A 62 13.88 38.62 -11.73
CA THR A 62 14.42 37.26 -11.76
C THR A 62 14.18 36.62 -10.41
N VAL A 63 13.04 35.96 -10.25
CA VAL A 63 12.78 35.06 -9.12
C VAL A 63 13.85 33.95 -9.18
N LYS A 64 14.88 34.05 -8.34
CA LYS A 64 15.86 32.97 -8.17
C LYS A 64 15.11 31.73 -7.68
N GLU A 65 14.76 30.82 -8.57
CA GLU A 65 14.23 29.52 -8.20
C GLU A 65 15.18 28.83 -7.20
N LYS A 66 14.73 28.60 -5.98
CA LYS A 66 15.48 27.81 -5.00
C LYS A 66 15.70 26.41 -5.58
N LYS A 67 16.96 26.10 -5.89
CA LYS A 67 17.35 24.78 -6.44
C LYS A 67 16.87 23.68 -5.49
N LYS A 68 15.94 22.83 -5.97
CA LYS A 68 15.40 21.72 -5.18
C LYS A 68 16.52 20.71 -4.87
N VAL A 69 16.70 20.40 -3.59
CA VAL A 69 17.63 19.36 -3.14
C VAL A 69 16.92 18.00 -3.13
N TYR A 70 17.49 17.04 -3.88
CA TYR A 70 16.99 15.67 -3.94
C TYR A 70 17.80 14.76 -3.03
N THR A 71 17.11 13.96 -2.23
CA THR A 71 17.69 12.93 -1.36
C THR A 71 17.41 11.53 -1.95
N THR A 72 18.21 10.56 -1.53
CA THR A 72 17.98 9.16 -1.91
C THR A 72 17.11 8.48 -0.87
N GLY A 73 16.12 7.70 -1.34
CA GLY A 73 15.30 6.80 -0.55
C GLY A 73 15.07 5.48 -1.26
N TRP A 74 14.35 4.58 -0.62
CA TRP A 74 13.98 3.26 -1.14
C TRP A 74 12.51 2.98 -0.85
N THR A 75 11.82 2.37 -1.80
CA THR A 75 10.44 1.92 -1.61
C THR A 75 10.39 0.77 -0.60
N ILE A 76 9.42 0.80 0.33
CA ILE A 76 9.21 -0.27 1.32
C ILE A 76 8.09 -1.24 0.93
N THR A 77 7.47 -1.02 -0.23
CA THR A 77 6.46 -1.87 -0.86
C THR A 77 6.41 -1.54 -2.35
N SER A 78 5.50 -2.14 -3.12
CA SER A 78 5.16 -1.66 -4.46
C SER A 78 4.45 -0.31 -4.36
N VAL A 79 4.97 0.73 -5.01
CA VAL A 79 4.49 2.12 -4.86
C VAL A 79 4.19 2.73 -6.22
N ASN A 80 3.00 3.28 -6.36
CA ASN A 80 2.61 3.98 -7.58
C ASN A 80 3.32 5.34 -7.70
N VAL A 81 3.90 5.56 -8.86
CA VAL A 81 4.34 6.86 -9.37
C VAL A 81 3.12 7.51 -10.02
N ARG A 82 2.77 8.72 -9.58
CA ARG A 82 1.55 9.41 -10.02
C ARG A 82 1.86 10.76 -10.64
N LYS A 83 0.97 11.18 -11.55
CA LYS A 83 1.07 12.47 -12.23
C LYS A 83 0.96 13.64 -11.25
N ASP A 84 0.03 13.55 -10.28
CA ASP A 84 -0.26 14.58 -9.27
C ASP A 84 -0.19 13.99 -7.85
N PRO A 85 -0.01 14.81 -6.80
CA PRO A 85 0.07 14.34 -5.41
C PRO A 85 -1.30 13.98 -4.82
N SER A 86 -2.02 13.07 -5.49
CA SER A 86 -3.36 12.58 -5.15
C SER A 86 -3.47 11.07 -5.37
N ILE A 87 -4.25 10.38 -4.52
CA ILE A 87 -4.56 8.96 -4.70
C ILE A 87 -5.45 8.69 -5.91
N ASN A 88 -6.16 9.70 -6.38
CA ASN A 88 -7.05 9.64 -7.55
C ASN A 88 -6.36 10.06 -8.86
N SER A 89 -5.09 10.51 -8.79
CA SER A 89 -4.33 10.88 -9.98
C SER A 89 -3.89 9.66 -10.77
N ASP A 90 -3.65 9.87 -12.08
CA ASP A 90 -3.16 8.85 -12.99
C ASP A 90 -1.90 8.18 -12.47
N ILE A 91 -1.85 6.85 -12.59
CA ILE A 91 -0.67 6.04 -12.30
C ILE A 91 0.19 5.99 -13.55
N LEU A 92 1.39 6.56 -13.48
CA LEU A 92 2.36 6.57 -14.57
C LEU A 92 3.20 5.29 -14.62
N GLU A 93 3.54 4.75 -13.44
CA GLU A 93 4.29 3.50 -13.26
C GLU A 93 4.11 2.99 -11.83
N THR A 94 4.41 1.71 -11.58
CA THR A 94 4.52 1.15 -10.23
C THR A 94 5.96 0.73 -9.97
N TYR A 95 6.58 1.33 -8.95
CA TYR A 95 7.92 0.94 -8.51
C TYR A 95 7.81 -0.26 -7.57
N SER A 96 8.66 -1.25 -7.83
CA SER A 96 8.76 -2.46 -7.00
C SER A 96 9.33 -2.15 -5.61
N PHE A 97 9.16 -3.09 -4.69
CA PHE A 97 9.78 -3.05 -3.37
C PHE A 97 11.31 -2.87 -3.46
N ASN A 98 11.87 -2.11 -2.53
CA ASN A 98 13.31 -1.84 -2.39
C ASN A 98 13.98 -1.15 -3.60
N LYS A 99 13.18 -0.50 -4.46
CA LYS A 99 13.69 0.31 -5.57
C LYS A 99 14.24 1.63 -5.07
N LYS A 100 15.44 1.99 -5.50
CA LYS A 100 16.09 3.29 -5.20
C LYS A 100 15.36 4.43 -5.89
N VAL A 101 15.09 5.51 -5.15
CA VAL A 101 14.36 6.69 -5.62
C VAL A 101 15.10 7.96 -5.20
N LYS A 102 15.35 8.87 -6.14
CA LYS A 102 15.76 10.25 -5.83
C LYS A 102 14.50 11.10 -5.69
N HIS A 103 14.32 11.70 -4.52
CA HIS A 103 13.11 12.45 -4.20
C HIS A 103 13.41 13.72 -3.39
N THR A 104 12.49 14.67 -3.46
CA THR A 104 12.45 15.86 -2.57
C THR A 104 11.09 15.94 -1.89
N LYS A 105 11.01 16.69 -0.79
CA LYS A 105 9.74 16.88 -0.07
C LYS A 105 8.79 17.72 -0.93
N HIS A 106 7.58 17.23 -1.16
CA HIS A 106 6.49 18.04 -1.71
C HIS A 106 5.61 18.58 -0.57
N ASN A 107 5.02 17.68 0.25
CA ASN A 107 4.22 18.06 1.42
C ASN A 107 4.31 16.99 2.54
N LYS A 108 3.38 17.01 3.51
CA LYS A 108 3.35 16.02 4.61
C LYS A 108 3.13 14.58 4.11
N LYS A 109 2.34 14.38 3.03
CA LYS A 109 1.91 13.07 2.53
C LYS A 109 2.68 12.60 1.28
N TRP A 110 3.27 13.51 0.50
CA TRP A 110 3.84 13.24 -0.80
C TRP A 110 5.30 13.67 -0.91
N VAL A 111 6.06 12.95 -1.72
CA VAL A 111 7.37 13.33 -2.23
C VAL A 111 7.28 13.56 -3.73
N GLU A 112 8.09 14.49 -4.22
CA GLU A 112 8.29 14.75 -5.64
C GLU A 112 9.49 13.95 -6.15
N ILE A 113 9.37 13.39 -7.34
CA ILE A 113 10.44 12.68 -8.05
C ILE A 113 10.57 13.22 -9.48
N LYS A 114 11.70 12.94 -10.12
CA LYS A 114 11.84 13.08 -11.57
C LYS A 114 11.57 11.75 -12.25
N PHE A 115 10.55 11.71 -13.08
CA PHE A 115 10.12 10.55 -13.84
C PHE A 115 10.12 10.88 -15.33
N ARG A 116 11.04 10.25 -16.09
CA ARG A 116 11.19 10.49 -17.54
C ARG A 116 11.30 11.99 -17.88
N GLY A 117 12.11 12.74 -17.09
CA GLY A 117 12.31 14.18 -17.27
C GLY A 117 11.20 15.10 -16.74
N LYS A 118 10.04 14.54 -16.38
CA LYS A 118 8.89 15.28 -15.83
C LYS A 118 8.82 15.14 -14.31
N THR A 119 8.10 16.06 -13.65
CA THR A 119 7.77 15.95 -12.24
C THR A 119 6.65 14.91 -12.06
N ALA A 120 6.81 14.04 -11.06
CA ALA A 120 5.82 13.05 -10.64
C ALA A 120 5.87 12.88 -9.11
N TYR A 121 4.94 12.13 -8.56
CA TYR A 121 4.73 12.06 -7.11
C TYR A 121 4.60 10.62 -6.61
N MET A 122 5.09 10.41 -5.38
CA MET A 122 4.93 9.14 -4.66
C MET A 122 4.49 9.41 -3.23
N ALA A 123 3.72 8.48 -2.64
CA ALA A 123 3.30 8.59 -1.25
C ALA A 123 4.52 8.45 -0.32
N LYS A 124 4.79 9.51 0.47
CA LYS A 124 5.97 9.62 1.35
C LYS A 124 6.08 8.46 2.34
N LYS A 125 4.95 7.96 2.87
CA LYS A 125 4.92 6.88 3.86
C LYS A 125 5.57 5.58 3.37
N TYR A 126 5.71 5.41 2.05
CA TYR A 126 6.30 4.24 1.43
C TYR A 126 7.76 4.41 1.00
N ILE A 127 8.40 5.50 1.45
CA ILE A 127 9.81 5.77 1.15
C ILE A 127 10.63 5.73 2.44
N SER A 128 11.56 4.79 2.52
CA SER A 128 12.56 4.67 3.58
C SER A 128 13.83 5.46 3.25
N LYS A 129 14.50 5.98 4.27
CA LYS A 129 15.84 6.60 4.12
C LYS A 129 16.94 5.58 3.86
N LYS A 130 16.72 4.31 4.24
CA LYS A 130 17.70 3.23 4.09
C LYS A 130 17.09 2.09 3.28
N LYS A 131 17.91 1.43 2.47
CA LYS A 131 17.57 0.17 1.81
C LYS A 131 17.31 -0.88 2.89
N LEU A 132 16.16 -1.57 2.82
CA LEU A 132 15.89 -2.67 3.73
C LEU A 132 16.82 -3.84 3.39
N ARG A 133 17.53 -4.34 4.39
CA ARG A 133 18.32 -5.55 4.34
C ARG A 133 17.45 -6.72 4.81
N TYR A 134 17.77 -7.91 4.39
CA TYR A 134 17.11 -9.13 4.87
C TYR A 134 18.12 -10.16 5.32
N LYS A 135 17.68 -11.05 6.21
CA LYS A 135 18.30 -12.33 6.46
C LYS A 135 17.48 -13.37 5.72
N GLU A 136 18.13 -14.24 4.98
CA GLU A 136 17.52 -15.34 4.25
C GLU A 136 17.66 -16.62 5.08
N TYR A 137 16.59 -17.40 5.09
CA TYR A 137 16.50 -18.68 5.76
C TYR A 137 16.02 -19.69 4.73
N ASP A 138 16.71 -20.81 4.62
CA ASP A 138 16.26 -21.93 3.80
C ASP A 138 14.94 -22.48 4.36
N ALA A 139 13.99 -22.77 3.51
CA ALA A 139 12.78 -23.46 3.92
C ALA A 139 13.03 -24.97 3.97
N PRO A 140 12.42 -25.71 4.92
CA PRO A 140 12.44 -27.16 4.85
C PRO A 140 11.70 -27.61 3.58
N LYS A 141 12.07 -28.74 3.03
CA LYS A 141 11.34 -29.34 1.90
C LYS A 141 9.91 -29.62 2.33
N THR A 142 8.97 -28.90 1.74
CA THR A 142 7.54 -29.00 2.00
C THR A 142 6.80 -29.36 0.71
N SER A 143 5.52 -29.75 0.84
CA SER A 143 4.67 -30.12 -0.31
C SER A 143 4.25 -28.93 -1.17
N GLY A 144 4.60 -27.72 -0.84
CA GLY A 144 4.10 -26.50 -1.48
C GLY A 144 2.74 -26.04 -0.99
N PHE A 145 2.10 -26.80 -0.12
CA PHE A 145 0.83 -26.46 0.53
C PHE A 145 0.97 -25.18 1.38
N LYS A 146 0.00 -24.28 1.22
CA LYS A 146 -0.09 -23.02 1.97
C LYS A 146 -1.46 -22.90 2.60
N SER A 147 -1.54 -23.13 3.91
CA SER A 147 -2.80 -23.05 4.65
C SER A 147 -3.34 -21.62 4.74
N TYR A 148 -4.55 -21.49 5.24
CA TYR A 148 -5.14 -20.20 5.57
C TYR A 148 -6.05 -20.27 6.77
N MET A 149 -6.20 -19.13 7.46
CA MET A 149 -7.18 -18.95 8.52
C MET A 149 -7.98 -17.66 8.29
N SER A 150 -9.21 -17.62 8.86
CA SER A 150 -10.02 -16.41 8.82
C SER A 150 -9.43 -15.32 9.72
N TYR A 151 -9.36 -14.07 9.23
CA TYR A 151 -8.99 -12.93 10.09
C TYR A 151 -9.96 -12.74 11.26
N LYS A 152 -11.19 -13.27 11.17
CA LYS A 152 -12.21 -13.21 12.23
C LYS A 152 -11.83 -14.07 13.46
N CYS A 153 -10.91 -15.03 13.29
CA CYS A 153 -10.37 -15.84 14.41
C CYS A 153 -9.39 -15.04 15.29
N ILE A 154 -8.88 -13.90 14.83
CA ILE A 154 -8.00 -13.03 15.62
C ILE A 154 -8.86 -12.13 16.49
N THR A 155 -9.26 -12.60 17.69
CA THR A 155 -10.28 -11.96 18.53
C THR A 155 -9.72 -11.15 19.70
N SER A 156 -8.48 -11.41 20.14
CA SER A 156 -7.86 -10.69 21.25
C SER A 156 -7.61 -9.22 20.93
N THR A 157 -8.49 -8.33 21.38
CA THR A 157 -8.51 -6.90 21.03
C THR A 157 -7.27 -6.13 21.47
N SER A 158 -6.57 -6.59 22.51
CA SER A 158 -5.32 -6.01 23.00
C SER A 158 -4.10 -6.43 22.18
N SER A 159 -4.18 -7.54 21.42
CA SER A 159 -3.07 -8.12 20.70
C SER A 159 -2.59 -7.21 19.54
N PRO A 160 -1.28 -7.24 19.23
CA PRO A 160 -0.75 -6.52 18.07
C PRO A 160 -1.32 -7.06 16.74
N GLN A 161 -1.67 -8.35 16.67
CA GLN A 161 -2.31 -9.00 15.52
C GLN A 161 -3.68 -8.38 15.23
N TYR A 162 -4.55 -8.31 16.26
CA TYR A 162 -5.87 -7.68 16.14
C TYR A 162 -5.75 -6.21 15.72
N LYS A 163 -4.87 -5.45 16.37
CA LYS A 163 -4.63 -4.03 16.04
C LYS A 163 -4.16 -3.84 14.61
N LEU A 164 -3.31 -4.73 14.11
CA LEU A 164 -2.84 -4.70 12.71
C LEU A 164 -4.01 -5.00 11.77
N GLN A 165 -4.80 -6.05 12.03
CA GLN A 165 -5.96 -6.41 11.20
C GLN A 165 -7.01 -5.32 11.18
N LYS A 166 -7.35 -4.72 12.34
CA LYS A 166 -8.39 -3.70 12.46
C LYS A 166 -8.00 -2.36 11.86
N ASN A 167 -6.75 -1.92 12.07
CA ASN A 167 -6.36 -0.53 11.80
C ASN A 167 -5.62 -0.35 10.46
N LYS A 168 -5.05 -1.42 9.89
CA LYS A 168 -4.16 -1.33 8.71
C LYS A 168 -4.52 -2.30 7.61
N ALA A 169 -5.03 -3.49 7.95
CA ALA A 169 -5.28 -4.50 6.95
C ALA A 169 -6.61 -4.25 6.21
N TYR A 170 -6.62 -4.61 4.94
CA TYR A 170 -7.80 -4.61 4.07
C TYR A 170 -7.86 -5.94 3.32
N THR A 171 -9.05 -6.32 2.87
CA THR A 171 -9.22 -7.47 2.00
C THR A 171 -8.76 -7.10 0.60
N GLY A 172 -7.74 -7.79 0.11
CA GLY A 172 -7.13 -7.54 -1.19
C GLY A 172 -7.44 -8.63 -2.20
N LYS A 173 -6.53 -8.77 -3.18
CA LYS A 173 -6.66 -9.77 -4.25
C LYS A 173 -6.82 -11.18 -3.66
N TYR A 174 -7.65 -11.98 -4.30
CA TYR A 174 -8.00 -13.36 -3.92
C TYR A 174 -8.74 -13.52 -2.58
N GLY A 175 -9.19 -12.44 -1.94
CA GLY A 175 -9.77 -12.51 -0.59
C GLY A 175 -8.72 -12.63 0.53
N ILE A 176 -7.45 -12.42 0.23
CA ILE A 176 -6.37 -12.45 1.22
C ILE A 176 -6.22 -11.08 1.86
N ARG A 177 -6.06 -11.03 3.18
CA ARG A 177 -5.80 -9.79 3.90
C ARG A 177 -4.43 -9.23 3.52
N GLN A 178 -4.34 -7.90 3.42
CA GLN A 178 -3.12 -7.21 3.01
C GLN A 178 -2.90 -5.95 3.85
N VAL A 179 -1.63 -5.59 4.05
CA VAL A 179 -1.20 -4.30 4.60
C VAL A 179 -0.19 -3.71 3.62
N ASP A 180 -0.46 -2.51 3.13
CA ASP A 180 0.42 -1.80 2.19
C ASP A 180 0.84 -2.65 0.96
N GLY A 181 -0.08 -3.49 0.46
CA GLY A 181 0.13 -4.36 -0.69
C GLY A 181 0.90 -5.66 -0.40
N ARG A 182 1.24 -5.94 0.86
CA ARG A 182 1.87 -7.20 1.29
C ARG A 182 0.82 -8.11 1.93
N TYR A 183 0.88 -9.40 1.64
CA TYR A 183 -0.07 -10.38 2.17
C TYR A 183 0.15 -10.62 3.65
N CYS A 184 -0.94 -10.65 4.42
CA CYS A 184 -0.94 -11.00 5.83
C CYS A 184 -0.75 -12.51 5.98
N VAL A 185 0.32 -12.92 6.67
CA VAL A 185 0.69 -14.33 6.81
C VAL A 185 1.19 -14.60 8.22
N ALA A 186 0.89 -15.79 8.75
CA ALA A 186 1.51 -16.37 9.94
C ALA A 186 2.63 -17.33 9.52
N ILE A 187 3.75 -17.26 10.23
CA ILE A 187 4.88 -18.20 10.15
C ILE A 187 5.34 -18.57 11.56
N GLY A 188 6.14 -19.60 11.68
CA GLY A 188 6.69 -20.07 12.95
C GLY A 188 7.62 -19.03 13.61
N SER A 189 7.73 -19.09 14.93
CA SER A 189 8.54 -18.18 15.75
C SER A 189 10.04 -18.27 15.47
N HIS A 190 10.51 -19.37 14.86
CA HIS A 190 11.88 -19.54 14.38
C HIS A 190 12.37 -18.37 13.52
N PHE A 191 11.51 -17.83 12.67
CA PHE A 191 11.88 -16.77 11.73
C PHE A 191 11.80 -15.39 12.36
N THR A 192 10.69 -15.10 13.00
CA THR A 192 10.42 -13.85 13.73
C THR A 192 9.09 -13.94 14.47
N SER A 193 9.01 -13.28 15.64
CA SER A 193 7.76 -13.15 16.42
C SER A 193 7.22 -11.71 16.44
N LYS A 194 7.92 -10.75 15.79
CA LYS A 194 7.51 -9.34 15.81
C LYS A 194 6.44 -9.08 14.77
N ILE A 195 5.18 -8.93 15.19
CA ILE A 195 4.06 -8.56 14.31
C ILE A 195 4.36 -7.25 13.55
N GLY A 196 4.06 -7.26 12.26
CA GLY A 196 4.38 -6.16 11.35
C GLY A 196 5.75 -6.28 10.66
N THR A 197 6.54 -7.31 10.98
CA THR A 197 7.80 -7.59 10.26
C THR A 197 7.49 -7.90 8.78
N LEU A 198 8.19 -7.22 7.87
CA LEU A 198 8.11 -7.50 6.45
C LEU A 198 8.96 -8.73 6.12
N PHE A 199 8.43 -9.59 5.28
CA PHE A 199 9.17 -10.75 4.78
C PHE A 199 8.69 -11.15 3.38
N ASP A 200 9.47 -11.98 2.70
CA ASP A 200 9.07 -12.57 1.44
C ASP A 200 9.15 -14.09 1.53
N LEU A 201 8.16 -14.77 0.95
CA LEU A 201 8.27 -16.18 0.60
C LEU A 201 8.81 -16.26 -0.82
N VAL A 202 9.95 -16.89 -0.99
CA VAL A 202 10.56 -17.16 -2.29
C VAL A 202 10.21 -18.59 -2.67
N LEU A 203 9.54 -18.77 -3.80
CA LEU A 203 9.16 -20.10 -4.28
C LEU A 203 10.25 -20.71 -5.16
N GLU A 204 10.33 -22.03 -5.23
CA GLU A 204 11.29 -22.76 -6.07
C GLU A 204 11.21 -22.35 -7.56
N ASN A 205 10.03 -21.96 -8.03
CA ASN A 205 9.83 -21.45 -9.39
C ASN A 205 10.29 -19.98 -9.57
N GLY A 206 10.96 -19.38 -8.59
CA GLY A 206 11.47 -18.02 -8.60
C GLY A 206 10.44 -16.92 -8.30
N ILE A 207 9.19 -17.27 -8.08
CA ILE A 207 8.15 -16.29 -7.71
C ILE A 207 8.38 -15.84 -6.27
N VAL A 208 8.29 -14.52 -6.04
CA VAL A 208 8.39 -13.91 -4.72
C VAL A 208 7.01 -13.43 -4.29
N ILE A 209 6.54 -13.90 -3.13
CA ILE A 209 5.29 -13.47 -2.52
C ILE A 209 5.63 -12.50 -1.39
N PRO A 210 5.32 -11.19 -1.54
CA PRO A 210 5.60 -10.20 -0.50
C PRO A 210 4.61 -10.34 0.66
N CYS A 211 5.11 -10.60 1.86
CA CYS A 211 4.33 -10.88 3.06
C CYS A 211 4.65 -9.90 4.19
N ILE A 212 3.73 -9.84 5.15
CA ILE A 212 3.89 -9.18 6.44
C ILE A 212 3.45 -10.14 7.54
N LEU A 213 4.25 -10.28 8.60
CA LEU A 213 3.84 -11.08 9.76
C LEU A 213 2.64 -10.41 10.43
N SER A 214 1.51 -11.04 10.33
CA SER A 214 0.24 -10.53 10.84
C SER A 214 -0.39 -11.41 11.91
N ASP A 215 0.13 -12.61 12.04
CA ASP A 215 -0.15 -13.55 13.10
C ASP A 215 1.06 -14.45 13.34
N GLN A 216 1.02 -15.25 14.42
CA GLN A 216 2.08 -16.16 14.83
C GLN A 216 1.50 -17.57 14.93
N LYS A 217 2.16 -18.54 14.30
CA LYS A 217 1.86 -19.94 14.61
C LYS A 217 2.20 -20.20 16.08
N ALA A 218 1.32 -20.87 16.80
CA ALA A 218 1.61 -21.26 18.18
C ALA A 218 2.74 -22.30 18.19
N ASP A 219 3.70 -22.15 19.10
CA ASP A 219 4.86 -23.05 19.18
C ASP A 219 4.45 -24.49 19.49
N GLU A 220 3.36 -24.68 20.26
CA GLU A 220 2.74 -25.98 20.55
C GLU A 220 2.15 -26.70 19.33
N ASP A 221 1.77 -25.95 18.30
CA ASP A 221 1.20 -26.47 17.04
C ASP A 221 2.28 -26.69 15.98
N THR A 222 3.55 -26.38 16.28
CA THR A 222 4.65 -26.46 15.33
C THR A 222 5.67 -27.53 15.73
N ASP A 223 6.56 -27.90 14.77
CA ASP A 223 7.67 -28.81 15.02
C ASP A 223 8.61 -28.28 16.11
N SER A 224 9.48 -29.13 16.64
CA SER A 224 10.42 -28.78 17.72
C SER A 224 11.34 -27.59 17.41
N ARG A 225 11.39 -27.13 16.16
CA ARG A 225 12.14 -25.95 15.69
C ARG A 225 11.23 -24.74 15.47
N ASN A 226 9.93 -24.86 15.70
CA ASN A 226 8.92 -23.81 15.44
C ASN A 226 8.95 -23.29 13.98
N ILE A 227 9.04 -24.20 13.03
CA ILE A 227 9.13 -23.89 11.59
C ILE A 227 7.83 -24.23 10.86
N VAL A 228 7.35 -25.47 10.96
CA VAL A 228 6.19 -25.99 10.25
C VAL A 228 5.13 -26.48 11.22
N THR A 229 3.86 -26.44 10.82
CA THR A 229 2.76 -26.99 11.61
C THR A 229 2.84 -28.51 11.65
N ASN A 230 2.68 -29.11 12.84
CA ASN A 230 2.77 -30.56 13.05
C ASN A 230 1.74 -31.34 12.22
N ASP A 231 0.48 -30.88 12.19
CA ASP A 231 -0.61 -31.62 11.57
C ASP A 231 -0.49 -31.75 10.05
N ASN A 232 0.01 -30.72 9.38
CA ASN A 232 -0.04 -30.66 7.91
C ASN A 232 1.29 -30.24 7.26
N GLY A 233 2.36 -30.06 8.03
CA GLY A 233 3.68 -29.64 7.52
C GLY A 233 3.70 -28.25 6.89
N CYS A 234 2.69 -27.42 7.15
CA CYS A 234 2.55 -26.12 6.51
C CYS A 234 3.56 -25.12 7.07
N LEU A 235 4.33 -24.50 6.17
CA LEU A 235 5.30 -23.45 6.52
C LEU A 235 4.62 -22.11 6.78
N SER A 236 3.62 -21.76 5.97
CA SER A 236 2.97 -20.44 5.97
C SER A 236 1.46 -20.57 5.98
N GLU A 237 0.78 -19.75 6.78
CA GLU A 237 -0.66 -19.68 6.87
C GLU A 237 -1.15 -18.28 6.54
N PHE A 238 -1.94 -18.15 5.48
CA PHE A 238 -2.42 -16.86 5.00
C PHE A 238 -3.66 -16.41 5.76
N ILE A 239 -3.69 -15.14 6.14
CA ILE A 239 -4.86 -14.55 6.80
C ILE A 239 -5.83 -14.05 5.73
N VAL A 240 -7.06 -14.59 5.74
CA VAL A 240 -8.03 -14.36 4.69
C VAL A 240 -9.36 -13.82 5.20
N ASP A 241 -10.10 -13.19 4.31
CA ASP A 241 -11.53 -12.99 4.42
C ASP A 241 -12.21 -14.14 3.69
N GLN A 242 -12.72 -15.10 4.45
CA GLN A 242 -13.32 -16.33 3.90
C GLN A 242 -14.51 -16.05 3.00
N ASP A 243 -15.24 -14.94 3.21
CA ASP A 243 -16.44 -14.64 2.40
C ASP A 243 -16.02 -14.30 0.95
N THR A 244 -14.87 -13.70 0.76
CA THR A 244 -14.33 -13.25 -0.54
C THR A 244 -13.15 -14.07 -1.05
N LEU A 245 -12.71 -15.10 -0.32
CA LEU A 245 -11.61 -15.98 -0.73
C LEU A 245 -11.91 -16.65 -2.07
N SER A 246 -10.87 -16.77 -2.91
CA SER A 246 -10.93 -17.47 -4.19
C SER A 246 -11.62 -18.83 -4.07
N LYS A 247 -12.59 -19.11 -4.97
CA LYS A 247 -13.32 -20.38 -4.98
C LYS A 247 -12.38 -21.60 -5.07
N SER A 248 -11.37 -21.54 -5.93
CA SER A 248 -10.39 -22.61 -6.08
C SER A 248 -9.62 -22.87 -4.79
N ALA A 249 -9.17 -21.81 -4.11
CA ALA A 249 -8.48 -21.94 -2.83
C ALA A 249 -9.39 -22.53 -1.74
N LYS A 250 -10.68 -22.12 -1.68
CA LYS A 250 -11.66 -22.70 -0.76
C LYS A 250 -11.88 -24.19 -0.98
N GLN A 251 -12.04 -24.61 -2.24
CA GLN A 251 -12.31 -26.00 -2.60
C GLN A 251 -11.13 -26.91 -2.25
N GLN A 252 -9.91 -26.41 -2.39
CA GLN A 252 -8.68 -27.19 -2.14
C GLN A 252 -8.11 -27.01 -0.72
N GLY A 253 -8.64 -26.06 0.06
CA GLY A 253 -8.06 -25.72 1.37
C GLY A 253 -6.66 -25.11 1.27
N ASP A 254 -6.23 -24.65 0.09
CA ASP A 254 -4.84 -24.28 -0.20
C ASP A 254 -4.75 -22.98 -1.03
N ILE A 255 -4.00 -22.02 -0.48
CA ILE A 255 -3.76 -20.72 -1.13
C ILE A 255 -2.97 -20.84 -2.44
N SER A 256 -2.23 -21.91 -2.65
CA SER A 256 -1.51 -22.18 -3.90
C SER A 256 -2.44 -22.17 -5.11
N TYR A 257 -3.70 -22.50 -4.92
CA TYR A 257 -4.73 -22.49 -5.97
C TYR A 257 -5.32 -21.10 -6.28
N CYS A 258 -4.93 -20.05 -5.59
CA CYS A 258 -5.33 -18.69 -5.96
C CYS A 258 -4.78 -18.28 -7.34
N THR A 259 -3.62 -18.81 -7.71
CA THR A 259 -3.00 -18.55 -9.02
C THR A 259 -1.96 -19.64 -9.33
N LYS A 260 -1.90 -20.07 -10.60
CA LYS A 260 -0.90 -21.06 -11.07
C LYS A 260 0.54 -20.70 -10.70
N LYS A 261 0.86 -19.40 -10.57
CA LYS A 261 2.19 -18.92 -10.18
C LYS A 261 2.59 -19.29 -8.75
N TRP A 262 1.62 -19.56 -7.87
CA TRP A 262 1.88 -19.91 -6.47
C TRP A 262 1.89 -21.41 -6.19
N ASN A 263 1.58 -22.22 -7.19
CA ASN A 263 1.64 -23.67 -7.09
C ASN A 263 3.09 -24.16 -7.22
N SER A 264 3.88 -23.90 -6.20
CA SER A 264 5.30 -24.28 -6.08
C SER A 264 5.69 -24.25 -4.60
N PRO A 265 6.55 -25.14 -4.10
CA PRO A 265 7.08 -25.09 -2.75
C PRO A 265 7.79 -23.78 -2.43
N VAL A 266 7.89 -23.46 -1.14
CA VAL A 266 8.72 -22.35 -0.66
C VAL A 266 10.18 -22.83 -0.58
N ASP A 267 11.07 -22.15 -1.28
CA ASP A 267 12.52 -22.39 -1.26
C ASP A 267 13.19 -21.69 -0.08
N SER A 268 12.86 -20.41 0.10
CA SER A 268 13.45 -19.62 1.19
C SER A 268 12.51 -18.52 1.72
N ILE A 269 12.81 -18.02 2.92
CA ILE A 269 12.14 -16.90 3.56
C ILE A 269 13.15 -15.77 3.78
N ARG A 270 12.80 -14.54 3.30
CA ARG A 270 13.61 -13.34 3.47
C ARG A 270 13.00 -12.44 4.52
N ILE A 271 13.56 -12.37 5.72
CA ILE A 271 13.11 -11.52 6.83
C ILE A 271 13.81 -10.17 6.76
N TYR A 272 13.06 -9.08 6.58
CA TYR A 272 13.60 -7.72 6.47
C TYR A 272 13.86 -7.07 7.83
N LYS A 273 14.98 -6.31 7.89
CA LYS A 273 15.44 -5.59 9.09
C LYS A 273 15.64 -4.11 8.81
#